data_002252c44c80a1aedcf003af3bacf401
#
_entry.id   002252c44c80a1aedcf003af3bacf401
#
_cell.length_a   1.000
_cell.length_b   1.000
_cell.length_c   1.000
_cell.angle_alpha   90.00
_cell.angle_beta   90.00
_cell.angle_gamma   90.00
#
_symmetry.space_group_name_H-M   'P 1'
#
loop_
_entity.id
_entity.type
_entity.pdbx_description
1 polymer ?
#
loop_
_entity_poly.entity_id
_entity_poly.type
_entity_poly.pdbx_seq_one_letter_code
_entity_poly.pdbx_strand_id
1 'polypeptide(L)'
;MLFRSTDPAPATTFAHLDATTVLSRPISELGIYPAVDPLDSTSRILDPRYVGADHYAVASRVKQILQRYKELQDIIAILGIEELSEEDRILVGRARRIQRFLSQNTFVAKAFTGIDGSFVPVSETIEAFKAIADGQFDHFPEQAFFLCGGLDDLEKSAAKLAAR
;
A
#
# COMPACT_ATOMS: atom_id res chain seq x y z
N MET A 1 16.28 26.33 -5.10
CA MET A 1 17.53 25.52 -5.20
C MET A 1 17.09 24.08 -5.41
N LEU A 2 17.23 23.55 -6.64
CA LEU A 2 16.84 22.19 -6.97
C LEU A 2 18.02 21.27 -6.58
N PHE A 3 17.86 20.50 -5.49
CA PHE A 3 18.81 19.43 -5.17
C PHE A 3 18.61 18.33 -6.22
N ARG A 4 19.58 18.21 -7.13
CA ARG A 4 19.62 17.08 -8.05
C ARG A 4 20.17 15.86 -7.29
N SER A 5 19.45 14.76 -7.29
CA SER A 5 19.88 13.48 -6.71
C SER A 5 21.19 12.92 -7.32
N THR A 6 21.65 13.53 -8.40
CA THR A 6 22.92 13.22 -9.07
C THR A 6 24.13 13.92 -8.46
N ASP A 7 23.94 14.82 -7.48
CA ASP A 7 25.04 15.48 -6.78
C ASP A 7 25.73 14.49 -5.82
N PRO A 8 27.05 14.36 -5.80
CA PRO A 8 27.75 13.36 -4.97
C PRO A 8 27.54 13.57 -3.45
N ALA A 9 27.33 14.81 -3.01
CA ALA A 9 27.13 15.10 -1.59
C ALA A 9 25.80 14.56 -1.04
N PRO A 10 24.62 14.77 -1.68
CA PRO A 10 23.38 14.10 -1.30
C PRO A 10 23.46 12.57 -1.40
N ALA A 11 24.08 12.04 -2.48
CA ALA A 11 24.20 10.59 -2.66
C ALA A 11 24.98 9.91 -1.53
N THR A 12 26.06 10.54 -1.06
CA THR A 12 26.82 10.04 0.10
C THR A 12 26.02 10.13 1.40
N THR A 13 25.21 11.17 1.57
CA THR A 13 24.37 11.33 2.76
C THR A 13 23.27 10.25 2.83
N PHE A 14 22.64 9.91 1.69
CA PHE A 14 21.65 8.84 1.63
C PHE A 14 22.18 7.47 2.05
N ALA A 15 23.46 7.19 1.80
CA ALA A 15 24.10 5.94 2.22
C ALA A 15 24.17 5.75 3.75
N HIS A 16 24.09 6.83 4.52
CA HIS A 16 24.14 6.82 5.99
C HIS A 16 22.74 6.78 6.66
N LEU A 17 21.65 6.84 5.88
CA LEU A 17 20.29 6.78 6.43
C LEU A 17 19.89 5.36 6.78
N ASP A 18 19.27 5.18 7.94
CA ASP A 18 18.73 3.90 8.37
C ASP A 18 17.35 3.61 7.78
N ALA A 19 16.60 4.64 7.42
CA ALA A 19 15.33 4.54 6.74
C ALA A 19 15.13 5.70 5.77
N THR A 20 14.49 5.42 4.65
CA THR A 20 14.07 6.42 3.67
C THR A 20 12.60 6.25 3.36
N THR A 21 11.85 7.35 3.40
CA THR A 21 10.46 7.40 2.97
C THR A 21 10.38 8.23 1.70
N VAL A 22 9.95 7.61 0.62
CA VAL A 22 9.83 8.26 -0.69
C VAL A 22 8.37 8.62 -0.94
N LEU A 23 8.10 9.89 -1.21
CA LEU A 23 6.78 10.37 -1.63
C LEU A 23 6.69 10.35 -3.16
N SER A 24 5.63 9.78 -3.68
CA SER A 24 5.41 9.58 -5.11
C SER A 24 4.24 10.43 -5.61
N ARG A 25 4.49 11.27 -6.62
CA ARG A 25 3.44 12.05 -7.26
C ARG A 25 2.38 11.19 -7.94
N PRO A 26 2.71 10.12 -8.70
CA PRO A 26 1.73 9.23 -9.29
C PRO A 26 0.79 8.60 -8.26
N ILE A 27 1.28 8.25 -7.06
CA ILE A 27 0.44 7.72 -5.97
C ILE A 27 -0.52 8.79 -5.46
N SER A 28 -0.04 10.04 -5.33
CA SER A 28 -0.88 11.18 -4.95
C SER A 28 -1.99 11.46 -5.98
N GLU A 29 -1.70 11.32 -7.26
CA GLU A 29 -2.65 11.49 -8.37
C GLU A 29 -3.77 10.42 -8.34
N LEU A 30 -3.50 9.24 -7.79
CA LEU A 30 -4.50 8.21 -7.52
C LEU A 30 -5.38 8.50 -6.28
N GLY A 31 -5.13 9.61 -5.58
CA GLY A 31 -5.84 9.97 -4.36
C GLY A 31 -5.42 9.19 -3.11
N ILE A 32 -4.31 8.46 -3.17
CA ILE A 32 -3.80 7.67 -2.04
C ILE A 32 -2.94 8.57 -1.14
N TYR A 33 -3.35 8.74 0.09
CA TYR A 33 -2.65 9.53 1.10
C TYR A 33 -2.48 8.73 2.40
N PRO A 34 -1.27 8.77 3.03
CA PRO A 34 -0.05 9.44 2.56
C PRO A 34 0.49 8.81 1.28
N ALA A 35 1.01 9.65 0.36
CA ALA A 35 1.47 9.22 -0.95
C ALA A 35 2.88 8.59 -0.90
N VAL A 36 3.09 7.67 0.02
CA VAL A 36 4.36 6.95 0.22
C VAL A 36 4.46 5.81 -0.79
N ASP A 37 5.59 5.75 -1.49
CA ASP A 37 5.89 4.60 -2.35
C ASP A 37 6.48 3.46 -1.51
N PRO A 38 5.76 2.34 -1.35
CA PRO A 38 6.23 1.21 -0.54
C PRO A 38 7.37 0.43 -1.19
N LEU A 39 7.55 0.55 -2.51
CA LEU A 39 8.61 -0.15 -3.25
C LEU A 39 9.94 0.60 -3.14
N ASP A 40 9.90 1.92 -3.27
CA ASP A 40 11.08 2.78 -3.22
C ASP A 40 11.48 3.16 -1.78
N SER A 41 10.56 2.98 -0.82
CA SER A 41 10.85 3.23 0.61
C SER A 41 11.55 2.03 1.24
N THR A 42 12.54 2.32 2.07
CA THR A 42 13.37 1.30 2.72
C THR A 42 13.57 1.58 4.20
N SER A 43 13.79 0.52 4.98
CA SER A 43 14.17 0.61 6.40
C SER A 43 15.07 -0.56 6.79
N ARG A 44 16.18 -0.27 7.47
CA ARG A 44 17.09 -1.29 8.01
C ARG A 44 16.48 -2.08 9.16
N ILE A 45 15.50 -1.51 9.85
CA ILE A 45 14.76 -2.21 10.93
C ILE A 45 13.84 -3.29 10.36
N LEU A 46 13.46 -3.26 9.08
CA LEU A 46 12.68 -4.31 8.45
C LEU A 46 13.54 -5.57 8.22
N ASP A 47 13.86 -6.23 9.30
CA ASP A 47 14.64 -7.47 9.39
C ASP A 47 13.98 -8.39 10.43
N PRO A 48 13.87 -9.71 10.19
CA PRO A 48 13.20 -10.63 11.11
C PRO A 48 13.71 -10.58 12.56
N ARG A 49 14.98 -10.21 12.73
CA ARG A 49 15.61 -10.10 14.08
C ARG A 49 15.05 -8.95 14.90
N TYR A 50 14.53 -7.90 14.25
CA TYR A 50 14.02 -6.70 14.94
C TYR A 50 12.49 -6.64 14.97
N VAL A 51 11.85 -6.90 13.83
CA VAL A 51 10.39 -6.77 13.72
C VAL A 51 9.64 -8.09 13.92
N GLY A 52 10.37 -9.22 13.96
CA GLY A 52 9.80 -10.56 14.01
C GLY A 52 9.53 -11.14 12.62
N ALA A 53 9.45 -12.49 12.58
CA ALA A 53 9.32 -13.23 11.33
C ALA A 53 8.01 -12.94 10.59
N ASP A 54 6.91 -12.84 11.32
CA ASP A 54 5.57 -12.63 10.73
C ASP A 54 5.46 -11.26 10.06
N HIS A 55 5.88 -10.20 10.75
CA HIS A 55 5.88 -8.84 10.19
C HIS A 55 6.74 -8.76 8.92
N TYR A 56 7.96 -9.30 8.99
CA TYR A 56 8.85 -9.32 7.83
C TYR A 56 8.27 -10.10 6.65
N ALA A 57 7.67 -11.27 6.90
CA ALA A 57 7.07 -12.10 5.86
C ALA A 57 5.89 -11.38 5.18
N VAL A 58 5.00 -10.76 5.97
CA VAL A 58 3.85 -10.01 5.44
C VAL A 58 4.32 -8.81 4.61
N ALA A 59 5.24 -7.99 5.14
CA ALA A 59 5.77 -6.83 4.44
C ALA A 59 6.46 -7.22 3.12
N SER A 60 7.25 -8.29 3.12
CA SER A 60 7.92 -8.82 1.94
C SER A 60 6.91 -9.30 0.89
N ARG A 61 5.86 -10.02 1.32
CA ARG A 61 4.79 -10.49 0.43
C ARG A 61 4.01 -9.35 -0.19
N VAL A 62 3.65 -8.33 0.58
CA VAL A 62 2.99 -7.12 0.07
C VAL A 62 3.85 -6.43 -0.98
N LYS A 63 5.15 -6.26 -0.72
CA LYS A 63 6.09 -5.69 -1.70
C LYS A 63 6.17 -6.52 -2.98
N GLN A 64 6.22 -7.84 -2.87
CA GLN A 64 6.24 -8.74 -4.05
C GLN A 64 4.96 -8.59 -4.89
N ILE A 65 3.79 -8.54 -4.26
CA ILE A 65 2.50 -8.35 -4.95
C ILE A 65 2.49 -7.01 -5.69
N LEU A 66 2.90 -5.93 -5.02
CA LEU A 66 2.95 -4.59 -5.61
C LEU A 66 4.00 -4.48 -6.73
N GLN A 67 5.15 -5.13 -6.57
CA GLN A 67 6.20 -5.17 -7.60
C GLN A 67 5.70 -5.90 -8.86
N ARG A 68 5.09 -7.07 -8.68
CA ARG A 68 4.51 -7.82 -9.80
C ARG A 68 3.41 -7.03 -10.50
N TYR A 69 2.56 -6.34 -9.75
CA TYR A 69 1.54 -5.48 -10.31
C TYR A 69 2.14 -4.34 -11.15
N LYS A 70 3.21 -3.71 -10.67
CA LYS A 70 3.93 -2.66 -11.40
C LYS A 70 4.46 -3.17 -12.73
N GLU A 71 5.00 -4.40 -12.78
CA GLU A 71 5.47 -5.04 -14.02
C GLU A 71 4.32 -5.35 -15.00
N LEU A 72 3.15 -5.68 -14.49
CA LEU A 72 1.98 -5.99 -15.31
C LEU A 72 1.25 -4.74 -15.81
N GLN A 73 1.49 -3.56 -15.25
CA GLN A 73 0.78 -2.33 -15.62
C GLN A 73 0.95 -1.97 -17.09
N ASP A 74 2.14 -2.12 -17.65
CA ASP A 74 2.40 -1.83 -19.08
C ASP A 74 1.65 -2.81 -19.99
N ILE A 75 1.58 -4.07 -19.60
CA ILE A 75 0.84 -5.11 -20.32
C ILE A 75 -0.67 -4.81 -20.27
N ILE A 76 -1.18 -4.46 -19.09
CA ILE A 76 -2.60 -4.12 -18.90
C ILE A 76 -2.97 -2.88 -19.72
N ALA A 77 -2.10 -1.89 -19.81
CA ALA A 77 -2.34 -0.66 -20.55
C ALA A 77 -2.43 -0.88 -22.07
N ILE A 78 -1.67 -1.86 -22.61
CA ILE A 78 -1.61 -2.14 -24.03
C ILE A 78 -2.64 -3.19 -24.46
N LEU A 79 -2.73 -4.29 -23.73
CA LEU A 79 -3.51 -5.47 -24.12
C LEU A 79 -4.82 -5.62 -23.35
N GLY A 80 -4.96 -4.95 -22.19
CA GLY A 80 -6.08 -5.12 -21.27
C GLY A 80 -5.86 -6.22 -20.25
N ILE A 81 -6.70 -6.22 -19.22
CA ILE A 81 -6.64 -7.17 -18.10
C ILE A 81 -7.06 -8.60 -18.52
N GLU A 82 -7.84 -8.71 -19.61
CA GLU A 82 -8.38 -9.98 -20.10
C GLU A 82 -7.29 -10.91 -20.67
N GLU A 83 -6.17 -10.33 -21.12
CA GLU A 83 -5.04 -11.09 -21.66
C GLU A 83 -4.10 -11.64 -20.58
N LEU A 84 -4.34 -11.30 -19.31
CA LEU A 84 -3.56 -11.83 -18.20
C LEU A 84 -3.99 -13.27 -17.86
N SER A 85 -3.02 -14.05 -17.35
CA SER A 85 -3.32 -15.35 -16.75
C SER A 85 -4.28 -15.19 -15.56
N GLU A 86 -5.02 -16.23 -15.22
CA GLU A 86 -5.95 -16.21 -14.09
C GLU A 86 -5.22 -15.85 -12.77
N GLU A 87 -4.01 -16.38 -12.59
CA GLU A 87 -3.18 -16.08 -11.40
C GLU A 87 -2.79 -14.60 -11.36
N ASP A 88 -2.32 -14.03 -12.48
CA ASP A 88 -1.96 -12.62 -12.56
C ASP A 88 -3.20 -11.71 -12.39
N ARG A 89 -4.35 -12.12 -12.85
CA ARG A 89 -5.62 -11.40 -12.69
C ARG A 89 -6.05 -11.31 -11.23
N ILE A 90 -5.97 -12.41 -10.50
CA ILE A 90 -6.20 -12.45 -9.05
C ILE A 90 -5.19 -11.57 -8.32
N LEU A 91 -3.91 -11.67 -8.67
CA LEU A 91 -2.84 -10.87 -8.08
C LEU A 91 -3.07 -9.37 -8.30
N VAL A 92 -3.45 -8.95 -9.51
CA VAL A 92 -3.78 -7.56 -9.83
C VAL A 92 -4.94 -7.05 -8.99
N GLY A 93 -5.99 -7.87 -8.81
CA GLY A 93 -7.11 -7.53 -7.94
C GLY A 93 -6.68 -7.30 -6.49
N ARG A 94 -5.83 -8.18 -5.95
CA ARG A 94 -5.26 -8.03 -4.60
C ARG A 94 -4.33 -6.81 -4.49
N ALA A 95 -3.48 -6.60 -5.47
CA ALA A 95 -2.59 -5.44 -5.51
C ALA A 95 -3.35 -4.11 -5.46
N ARG A 96 -4.45 -3.98 -6.21
CA ARG A 96 -5.30 -2.79 -6.20
C ARG A 96 -5.97 -2.57 -4.84
N ARG A 97 -6.44 -3.64 -4.19
CA ARG A 97 -6.98 -3.57 -2.82
C ARG A 97 -5.92 -3.13 -1.82
N ILE A 98 -4.72 -3.71 -1.90
CA ILE A 98 -3.56 -3.32 -1.07
C ILE A 98 -3.22 -1.84 -1.29
N GLN A 99 -3.13 -1.37 -2.52
CA GLN A 99 -2.87 0.06 -2.79
C GLN A 99 -3.91 0.98 -2.16
N ARG A 100 -5.19 0.64 -2.27
CA ARG A 100 -6.27 1.42 -1.64
C ARG A 100 -6.23 1.35 -0.12
N PHE A 101 -5.89 0.19 0.44
CA PHE A 101 -5.76 0.02 1.88
C PHE A 101 -4.55 0.76 2.48
N LEU A 102 -3.54 1.07 1.67
CA LEU A 102 -2.44 1.96 2.07
C LEU A 102 -2.89 3.42 2.25
N SER A 103 -4.05 3.80 1.72
CA SER A 103 -4.65 5.11 2.02
C SER A 103 -5.20 5.12 3.44
N GLN A 104 -4.84 6.13 4.22
CA GLN A 104 -5.21 6.20 5.64
C GLN A 104 -5.98 7.49 5.95
N ASN A 105 -6.98 7.35 6.80
CA ASN A 105 -7.71 8.46 7.39
C ASN A 105 -6.93 9.01 8.58
N THR A 106 -6.26 10.13 8.39
CA THR A 106 -5.51 10.80 9.44
C THR A 106 -6.35 11.85 10.16
N PHE A 107 -6.11 12.07 11.45
CA PHE A 107 -6.82 13.11 12.23
C PHE A 107 -6.64 14.51 11.63
N VAL A 108 -5.46 14.80 11.08
CA VAL A 108 -5.14 16.09 10.46
C VAL A 108 -5.96 16.32 9.18
N ALA A 109 -6.26 15.27 8.43
CA ALA A 109 -7.02 15.35 7.18
C ALA A 109 -8.52 15.50 7.38
N LYS A 110 -9.06 15.33 8.59
CA LYS A 110 -10.50 15.42 8.90
C LYS A 110 -11.15 16.70 8.36
N ALA A 111 -10.45 17.84 8.48
CA ALA A 111 -10.97 19.13 8.00
C ALA A 111 -11.20 19.17 6.46
N PHE A 112 -10.49 18.32 5.71
CA PHE A 112 -10.57 18.26 4.24
C PHE A 112 -11.41 17.09 3.74
N THR A 113 -11.31 15.93 4.41
CA THR A 113 -11.98 14.70 3.98
C THR A 113 -13.37 14.50 4.59
N GLY A 114 -13.64 15.16 5.72
CA GLY A 114 -14.86 14.93 6.52
C GLY A 114 -14.89 13.58 7.23
N ILE A 115 -13.81 12.79 7.15
CA ILE A 115 -13.69 11.45 7.74
C ILE A 115 -12.86 11.56 9.02
N ASP A 116 -13.32 10.94 10.09
CA ASP A 116 -12.57 10.87 11.35
C ASP A 116 -11.29 10.06 11.17
N GLY A 117 -10.20 10.54 11.79
CA GLY A 117 -8.96 9.80 11.83
C GLY A 117 -9.09 8.53 12.67
N SER A 118 -8.35 7.50 12.33
CA SER A 118 -8.26 6.27 13.11
C SER A 118 -6.82 5.95 13.49
N PHE A 119 -6.65 5.33 14.65
CA PHE A 119 -5.37 4.78 15.10
C PHE A 119 -5.46 3.27 15.08
N VAL A 120 -4.57 2.63 14.34
CA VAL A 120 -4.51 1.17 14.23
C VAL A 120 -3.16 0.70 14.77
N PRO A 121 -3.12 -0.21 15.76
CA PRO A 121 -1.88 -0.82 16.22
C PRO A 121 -1.16 -1.59 15.10
N VAL A 122 0.18 -1.67 15.21
CA VAL A 122 1.00 -2.37 14.20
C VAL A 122 0.62 -3.84 14.07
N SER A 123 0.27 -4.52 15.16
CA SER A 123 -0.19 -5.90 15.16
C SER A 123 -1.42 -6.10 14.29
N GLU A 124 -2.44 -5.26 14.46
CA GLU A 124 -3.66 -5.29 13.66
C GLU A 124 -3.39 -4.94 12.20
N THR A 125 -2.48 -4.01 11.95
CA THR A 125 -2.05 -3.67 10.58
C THR A 125 -1.42 -4.88 9.88
N ILE A 126 -0.55 -5.64 10.58
CA ILE A 126 0.09 -6.84 10.03
C ILE A 126 -0.96 -7.90 9.71
N GLU A 127 -1.91 -8.15 10.63
CA GLU A 127 -3.01 -9.10 10.42
C GLU A 127 -3.89 -8.69 9.24
N ALA A 128 -4.21 -7.41 9.11
CA ALA A 128 -5.00 -6.90 8.01
C ALA A 128 -4.30 -7.12 6.65
N PHE A 129 -3.05 -6.72 6.52
CA PHE A 129 -2.29 -6.93 5.28
C PHE A 129 -2.10 -8.41 4.95
N LYS A 130 -1.91 -9.26 5.96
CA LYS A 130 -1.83 -10.72 5.79
C LYS A 130 -3.12 -11.25 5.21
N ALA A 131 -4.26 -10.92 5.81
CA ALA A 131 -5.57 -11.37 5.37
C ALA A 131 -5.90 -10.92 3.94
N ILE A 132 -5.56 -9.66 3.57
CA ILE A 132 -5.74 -9.14 2.21
C ILE A 132 -4.83 -9.87 1.22
N ALA A 133 -3.56 -10.07 1.55
CA ALA A 133 -2.60 -10.76 0.69
C ALA A 133 -2.94 -12.24 0.50
N ASP A 134 -3.56 -12.89 1.49
CA ASP A 134 -4.04 -14.27 1.43
C ASP A 134 -5.37 -14.40 0.66
N GLY A 135 -6.02 -13.28 0.35
CA GLY A 135 -7.23 -13.25 -0.46
C GLY A 135 -8.54 -13.46 0.31
N GLN A 136 -8.54 -13.33 1.63
CA GLN A 136 -9.75 -13.51 2.45
C GLN A 136 -10.84 -12.51 2.07
N PHE A 137 -10.45 -11.35 1.54
CA PHE A 137 -11.35 -10.25 1.16
C PHE A 137 -11.45 -10.04 -0.36
N ASP A 138 -11.11 -11.06 -1.17
CA ASP A 138 -11.19 -10.96 -2.64
C ASP A 138 -12.63 -10.70 -3.14
N HIS A 139 -13.63 -11.06 -2.34
CA HIS A 139 -15.04 -10.82 -2.63
C HIS A 139 -15.52 -9.38 -2.33
N PHE A 140 -14.73 -8.56 -1.62
CA PHE A 140 -15.08 -7.17 -1.36
C PHE A 140 -14.72 -6.26 -2.53
N PRO A 141 -15.54 -5.22 -2.82
CA PRO A 141 -15.23 -4.25 -3.86
C PRO A 141 -13.97 -3.44 -3.48
N GLU A 142 -13.15 -3.08 -4.45
CA GLU A 142 -11.91 -2.32 -4.23
C GLU A 142 -12.13 -1.00 -3.49
N GLN A 143 -13.30 -0.38 -3.66
CA GLN A 143 -13.65 0.90 -3.02
C GLN A 143 -13.80 0.79 -1.50
N ALA A 144 -14.11 -0.41 -0.99
CA ALA A 144 -14.24 -0.63 0.44
C ALA A 144 -12.93 -0.43 1.21
N PHE A 145 -11.80 -0.62 0.54
CA PHE A 145 -10.45 -0.50 1.12
C PHE A 145 -9.92 0.94 1.18
N PHE A 146 -10.65 1.89 0.62
CA PHE A 146 -10.19 3.28 0.55
C PHE A 146 -10.47 4.02 1.85
N LEU A 147 -9.45 4.67 2.41
CA LEU A 147 -9.48 5.41 3.68
C LEU A 147 -10.06 4.60 4.85
N CYS A 148 -9.67 3.33 4.93
CA CYS A 148 -9.98 2.46 6.05
C CYS A 148 -8.89 2.51 7.10
N GLY A 149 -9.26 2.41 8.38
CA GLY A 149 -8.32 2.20 9.47
C GLY A 149 -7.91 0.74 9.58
N GLY A 150 -8.72 -0.09 10.22
CA GLY A 150 -8.49 -1.51 10.39
C GLY A 150 -9.49 -2.38 9.65
N LEU A 151 -9.48 -3.70 9.93
CA LEU A 151 -10.41 -4.66 9.34
C LEU A 151 -11.87 -4.36 9.68
N ASP A 152 -12.16 -3.91 10.90
CA ASP A 152 -13.53 -3.54 11.32
C ASP A 152 -14.10 -2.41 10.44
N ASP A 153 -13.27 -1.44 10.08
CA ASP A 153 -13.70 -0.34 9.22
C ASP A 153 -13.88 -0.81 7.77
N LEU A 154 -13.06 -1.75 7.32
CA LEU A 154 -13.19 -2.39 6.02
C LEU A 154 -14.52 -3.11 5.88
N GLU A 155 -14.91 -3.91 6.87
CA GLU A 155 -16.19 -4.63 6.88
C GLU A 155 -17.38 -3.67 6.89
N LYS A 156 -17.34 -2.62 7.72
CA LYS A 156 -18.37 -1.57 7.74
C LYS A 156 -18.47 -0.83 6.40
N SER A 157 -17.33 -0.55 5.76
CA SER A 157 -17.28 0.10 4.45
C SER A 157 -17.87 -0.80 3.36
N ALA A 158 -17.52 -2.08 3.36
CA ALA A 158 -18.07 -3.06 2.43
C ALA A 158 -19.60 -3.22 2.61
N ALA A 159 -20.09 -3.31 3.86
CA ALA A 159 -21.51 -3.38 4.15
C ALA A 159 -22.29 -2.14 3.68
N LYS A 160 -21.72 -0.94 3.85
CA LYS A 160 -22.32 0.32 3.34
C LYS A 160 -22.40 0.35 1.81
N LEU A 161 -21.41 -0.20 1.12
CA LEU A 161 -21.39 -0.25 -0.34
C LEU A 161 -22.39 -1.29 -0.88
N ALA A 162 -22.57 -2.41 -0.18
CA ALA A 162 -23.54 -3.45 -0.55
C ALA A 162 -25.01 -3.02 -0.33
N ALA A 163 -25.25 -2.05 0.56
CA ALA A 163 -26.59 -1.53 0.87
C ALA A 163 -27.04 -0.37 -0.07
N ARG A 164 -26.20 0.04 -1.01
CA ARG A 164 -26.47 1.05 -2.04
C ARG A 164 -26.89 0.43 -3.36
#